data_4ce5ccc6a8e116db388c24000555f477
#
_entry.id   4ce5ccc6a8e116db388c24000555f477
#
_cell.length_a   1.000
_cell.length_b   1.000
_cell.length_c   1.000
_cell.angle_alpha   90.00
_cell.angle_beta   90.00
_cell.angle_gamma   90.00
#
_symmetry.space_group_name_H-M   'P 1'
#
loop_
_entity.id
_entity.type
_entity.pdbx_description
1 polymer ?
#
loop_
_entity_poly.entity_id
_entity_poly.type
_entity_poly.pdbx_seq_one_letter_code
_entity_poly.pdbx_strand_id
1 'polypeptide(L)'
;MNGVSIASSSSAVVFPLKSAAKFPKSAFNGVRLRTEVPVSAPSASIAHRNPAAAVVMMAKRDEELKEIRAKSTEQINEEVVDLKGELLMLRLQRSARNEFKSSEFRRMRKMIARMLTVKRERELVEGINKRYSRKLDRQWKKSIVVRPPPSLIKLREEEAAENAA
;
A
#
# COMPACT_ATOMS: atom_id res chain seq x y z
N MET A 1 -19.81 25.18 64.56
CA MET A 1 -19.77 24.91 63.12
C MET A 1 -18.35 24.47 62.77
N ASN A 2 -18.13 23.16 62.65
CA ASN A 2 -16.81 22.55 62.56
C ASN A 2 -16.41 22.40 61.13
N GLY A 3 -15.41 23.16 60.62
CA GLY A 3 -14.79 23.03 59.35
C GLY A 3 -13.73 21.94 59.38
N VAL A 4 -13.96 20.82 58.65
CA VAL A 4 -12.97 19.76 58.48
C VAL A 4 -12.10 20.10 57.28
N SER A 5 -10.82 20.41 57.54
CA SER A 5 -9.80 20.62 56.51
C SER A 5 -9.21 19.27 56.11
N ILE A 6 -9.42 18.87 54.83
CA ILE A 6 -8.83 17.65 54.27
C ILE A 6 -7.48 18.01 53.65
N ALA A 7 -6.41 17.64 54.35
CA ALA A 7 -5.05 17.73 53.83
C ALA A 7 -4.80 16.62 52.81
N SER A 8 -4.62 16.99 51.53
CA SER A 8 -4.23 16.11 50.45
C SER A 8 -2.72 15.81 50.51
N SER A 9 -2.35 14.62 50.95
CA SER A 9 -0.97 14.14 50.94
C SER A 9 -0.64 13.55 49.56
N SER A 10 0.08 14.31 48.75
CA SER A 10 0.69 13.86 47.51
C SER A 10 1.90 12.98 47.79
N SER A 11 1.73 11.67 47.77
CA SER A 11 2.85 10.73 47.83
C SER A 11 3.46 10.57 46.44
N ALA A 12 4.61 11.21 46.23
CA ALA A 12 5.44 11.00 45.03
C ALA A 12 6.00 9.59 45.03
N VAL A 13 5.53 8.75 44.10
CA VAL A 13 6.10 7.42 43.83
C VAL A 13 7.42 7.62 43.10
N VAL A 14 8.52 7.47 43.81
CA VAL A 14 9.86 7.45 43.24
C VAL A 14 10.13 6.06 42.68
N PHE A 15 10.15 5.93 41.38
CA PHE A 15 10.57 4.69 40.71
C PHE A 15 12.11 4.58 40.80
N PRO A 16 12.66 3.47 41.31
CA PRO A 16 14.10 3.29 41.31
C PRO A 16 14.60 3.10 39.88
N LEU A 17 15.54 3.94 39.45
CA LEU A 17 16.29 3.76 38.24
C LEU A 17 16.96 2.35 38.24
N LYS A 18 16.53 1.46 37.36
CA LYS A 18 17.19 0.22 37.11
C LYS A 18 18.63 0.50 36.67
N SER A 19 19.60 0.09 37.49
CA SER A 19 21.03 0.12 37.16
C SER A 19 21.25 -0.58 35.82
N ALA A 20 22.01 0.07 34.94
CA ALA A 20 22.38 -0.50 33.67
C ALA A 20 23.11 -1.85 33.89
N ALA A 21 22.42 -2.92 33.51
CA ALA A 21 23.04 -4.25 33.48
C ALA A 21 24.22 -4.20 32.50
N LYS A 22 25.44 -4.35 33.01
CA LYS A 22 26.63 -4.55 32.19
C LYS A 22 26.50 -5.87 31.48
N PHE A 23 26.12 -5.82 30.19
CA PHE A 23 26.15 -7.02 29.35
C PHE A 23 27.58 -7.54 29.28
N PRO A 24 27.80 -8.84 29.48
CA PRO A 24 29.14 -9.42 29.36
C PRO A 24 29.60 -9.18 27.91
N LYS A 25 30.78 -8.55 27.77
CA LYS A 25 31.41 -8.37 26.47
C LYS A 25 31.71 -9.76 25.92
N SER A 26 31.03 -10.13 24.83
CA SER A 26 31.34 -11.34 24.08
C SER A 26 32.83 -11.41 23.81
N ALA A 27 33.51 -12.50 24.26
CA ALA A 27 34.91 -12.75 24.00
C ALA A 27 35.15 -13.25 22.57
N PHE A 28 34.27 -12.93 21.65
CA PHE A 28 34.43 -13.28 20.24
C PHE A 28 35.41 -12.28 19.59
N ASN A 29 36.68 -12.61 19.57
CA ASN A 29 37.69 -11.93 18.78
C ASN A 29 37.51 -12.30 17.29
N GLY A 30 36.39 -11.91 16.71
CA GLY A 30 36.18 -12.00 15.29
C GLY A 30 37.21 -11.13 14.57
N VAL A 31 38.05 -11.74 13.73
CA VAL A 31 38.96 -11.06 12.83
C VAL A 31 38.10 -10.10 12.00
N ARG A 32 38.23 -8.78 12.29
CA ARG A 32 37.64 -7.75 11.42
C ARG A 32 38.50 -7.73 10.16
N LEU A 33 38.03 -8.44 9.13
CA LEU A 33 38.50 -8.19 7.77
C LEU A 33 38.06 -6.77 7.41
N ARG A 34 38.92 -5.81 7.63
CA ARG A 34 38.78 -4.48 7.06
C ARG A 34 39.04 -4.65 5.56
N THR A 35 37.96 -4.99 4.82
CA THR A 35 37.97 -4.72 3.40
C THR A 35 37.91 -3.20 3.29
N GLU A 36 39.08 -2.60 3.09
CA GLU A 36 39.14 -1.23 2.58
C GLU A 36 38.60 -1.29 1.16
N VAL A 37 37.28 -1.27 1.05
CA VAL A 37 36.65 -0.98 -0.23
C VAL A 37 37.05 0.46 -0.51
N PRO A 38 37.83 0.74 -1.56
CA PRO A 38 38.06 2.12 -1.94
C PRO A 38 36.68 2.75 -2.14
N VAL A 39 36.35 3.69 -1.29
CA VAL A 39 35.16 4.51 -1.48
C VAL A 39 35.46 5.33 -2.72
N SER A 40 35.18 4.72 -3.89
CA SER A 40 35.11 5.48 -5.11
C SER A 40 34.09 6.57 -4.83
N ALA A 41 34.57 7.81 -4.77
CA ALA A 41 33.71 8.97 -4.64
C ALA A 41 32.52 8.76 -5.57
N PRO A 42 31.27 8.97 -5.11
CA PRO A 42 30.13 8.84 -5.99
C PRO A 42 30.40 9.74 -7.17
N SER A 43 30.67 9.12 -8.31
CA SER A 43 30.74 9.82 -9.58
C SER A 43 29.37 10.51 -9.68
N ALA A 44 29.39 11.81 -9.41
CA ALA A 44 28.23 12.68 -9.61
C ALA A 44 28.00 12.79 -11.11
N SER A 45 27.60 11.69 -11.72
CA SER A 45 26.80 11.72 -12.93
C SER A 45 25.45 12.26 -12.48
N ILE A 46 25.40 13.58 -12.27
CA ILE A 46 24.15 14.34 -12.33
C ILE A 46 23.69 14.10 -13.77
N ALA A 47 22.97 13.00 -13.95
CA ALA A 47 22.20 12.81 -15.15
C ALA A 47 21.35 14.06 -15.26
N HIS A 48 21.68 14.92 -16.21
CA HIS A 48 20.87 16.08 -16.58
C HIS A 48 19.50 15.53 -16.99
N ARG A 49 18.64 15.35 -16.00
CA ARG A 49 17.23 15.11 -16.24
C ARG A 49 16.71 16.40 -16.83
N ASN A 50 16.51 16.41 -18.16
CA ASN A 50 15.90 17.51 -18.85
C ASN A 50 14.66 17.95 -18.08
N PRO A 51 14.61 19.13 -17.49
CA PRO A 51 13.47 19.59 -16.70
C PRO A 51 12.18 19.56 -17.52
N ALA A 52 12.26 19.82 -18.82
CA ALA A 52 11.14 19.72 -19.75
C ALA A 52 10.53 18.30 -19.78
N ALA A 53 11.35 17.25 -19.80
CA ALA A 53 10.84 15.87 -19.78
C ALA A 53 10.15 15.54 -18.43
N ALA A 54 10.64 16.09 -17.32
CA ALA A 54 10.01 15.93 -16.02
C ALA A 54 8.63 16.62 -15.97
N VAL A 55 8.48 17.82 -16.54
CA VAL A 55 7.20 18.54 -16.61
C VAL A 55 6.18 17.77 -17.45
N VAL A 56 6.56 17.24 -18.61
CA VAL A 56 5.67 16.45 -19.48
C VAL A 56 5.20 15.17 -18.76
N MET A 57 6.10 14.52 -18.01
CA MET A 57 5.74 13.33 -17.24
C MET A 57 4.79 13.63 -16.06
N MET A 58 4.89 14.82 -15.48
CA MET A 58 3.95 15.27 -14.44
C MET A 58 2.56 15.55 -15.04
N ALA A 59 2.48 16.26 -16.16
CA ALA A 59 1.21 16.55 -16.83
C ALA A 59 0.43 15.28 -17.16
N LYS A 60 1.08 14.27 -17.73
CA LYS A 60 0.44 12.97 -18.01
C LYS A 60 -0.11 12.25 -16.76
N ARG A 61 0.57 12.37 -15.62
CA ARG A 61 0.05 11.79 -14.36
C ARG A 61 -1.19 12.51 -13.87
N ASP A 62 -1.22 13.82 -14.01
CA ASP A 62 -2.37 14.62 -13.59
C ASP A 62 -3.59 14.37 -14.47
N GLU A 63 -3.37 14.16 -15.77
CA GLU A 63 -4.42 13.73 -16.72
C GLU A 63 -4.97 12.35 -16.34
N GLU A 64 -4.10 11.34 -16.14
CA GLU A 64 -4.51 10.00 -15.69
C GLU A 64 -5.26 10.03 -14.35
N LEU A 65 -4.85 10.89 -13.41
CA LEU A 65 -5.55 11.05 -12.13
C LEU A 65 -6.93 11.70 -12.30
N LYS A 66 -7.07 12.66 -13.21
CA LYS A 66 -8.36 13.29 -13.55
C LYS A 66 -9.32 12.24 -14.14
N GLU A 67 -8.85 11.41 -15.06
CA GLU A 67 -9.63 10.31 -15.64
C GLU A 67 -10.10 9.32 -14.58
N ILE A 68 -9.21 8.91 -13.67
CA ILE A 68 -9.55 7.99 -12.60
C ILE A 68 -10.56 8.62 -11.63
N ARG A 69 -10.43 9.93 -11.34
CA ARG A 69 -11.40 10.64 -10.48
C ARG A 69 -12.78 10.77 -11.10
N ALA A 70 -12.91 10.72 -12.42
CA ALA A 70 -14.20 10.72 -13.11
C ALA A 70 -14.96 9.39 -12.99
N LYS A 71 -14.26 8.27 -12.71
CA LYS A 71 -14.86 6.93 -12.60
C LYS A 71 -15.56 6.74 -11.26
N SER A 72 -16.56 5.85 -11.22
CA SER A 72 -17.21 5.44 -9.96
C SER A 72 -16.28 4.56 -9.10
N THR A 73 -16.60 4.42 -7.81
CA THR A 73 -15.80 3.57 -6.91
C THR A 73 -15.89 2.09 -7.28
N GLU A 74 -17.02 1.66 -7.81
CA GLU A 74 -17.27 0.29 -8.27
C GLU A 74 -16.42 0.00 -9.51
N GLN A 75 -16.45 0.85 -10.52
CA GLN A 75 -15.60 0.75 -11.71
C GLN A 75 -14.10 0.70 -11.36
N ILE A 76 -13.66 1.53 -10.40
CA ILE A 76 -12.27 1.49 -9.92
C ILE A 76 -11.94 0.13 -9.31
N ASN A 77 -12.84 -0.46 -8.52
CA ASN A 77 -12.62 -1.77 -7.92
C ASN A 77 -12.53 -2.88 -8.97
N GLU A 78 -13.40 -2.87 -9.97
CA GLU A 78 -13.39 -3.82 -11.09
C GLU A 78 -12.09 -3.71 -11.89
N GLU A 79 -11.72 -2.52 -12.33
CA GLU A 79 -10.47 -2.31 -13.07
C GLU A 79 -9.22 -2.72 -12.25
N VAL A 80 -9.24 -2.54 -10.94
CA VAL A 80 -8.15 -3.01 -10.07
C VAL A 80 -8.06 -4.52 -10.05
N VAL A 81 -9.18 -5.24 -10.11
CA VAL A 81 -9.21 -6.71 -10.21
C VAL A 81 -8.65 -7.16 -11.54
N ASP A 82 -9.10 -6.55 -12.65
CA ASP A 82 -8.65 -6.87 -14.00
C ASP A 82 -7.14 -6.65 -14.17
N LEU A 83 -6.64 -5.49 -13.78
CA LEU A 83 -5.20 -5.19 -13.82
C LEU A 83 -4.36 -6.13 -12.95
N LYS A 84 -4.90 -6.62 -11.84
CA LYS A 84 -4.22 -7.63 -11.02
C LYS A 84 -4.21 -9.00 -11.72
N GLY A 85 -5.28 -9.34 -12.43
CA GLY A 85 -5.36 -10.52 -13.29
C GLY A 85 -4.30 -10.48 -14.39
N GLU A 86 -4.20 -9.36 -15.12
CA GLU A 86 -3.19 -9.14 -16.14
C GLU A 86 -1.77 -9.23 -15.57
N LEU A 87 -1.52 -8.64 -14.40
CA LEU A 87 -0.22 -8.79 -13.72
C LEU A 87 0.11 -10.24 -13.38
N LEU A 88 -0.89 -11.04 -13.02
CA LEU A 88 -0.70 -12.47 -12.78
C LEU A 88 -0.33 -13.18 -14.06
N MET A 89 -1.04 -12.91 -15.17
CA MET A 89 -0.73 -13.47 -16.48
C MET A 89 0.69 -13.14 -16.94
N LEU A 90 1.12 -11.88 -16.79
CA LEU A 90 2.49 -11.48 -17.10
C LEU A 90 3.54 -12.23 -16.25
N ARG A 91 3.24 -12.49 -14.97
CA ARG A 91 4.13 -13.30 -14.12
C ARG A 91 4.22 -14.75 -14.59
N LEU A 92 3.11 -15.33 -15.02
CA LEU A 92 3.07 -16.67 -15.59
C LEU A 92 3.87 -16.74 -16.90
N GLN A 93 3.70 -15.78 -17.80
CA GLN A 93 4.48 -15.67 -19.03
C GLN A 93 5.98 -15.57 -18.73
N ARG A 94 6.34 -14.73 -17.76
CA ARG A 94 7.73 -14.62 -17.31
C ARG A 94 8.28 -15.95 -16.77
N SER A 95 7.50 -16.68 -15.97
CA SER A 95 7.91 -17.97 -15.39
C SER A 95 8.05 -19.05 -16.47
N ALA A 96 7.18 -19.03 -17.48
CA ALA A 96 7.24 -19.92 -18.64
C ALA A 96 8.33 -19.51 -19.66
N ARG A 97 9.12 -18.46 -19.39
CA ARG A 97 10.13 -17.90 -20.30
C ARG A 97 9.59 -17.45 -21.66
N ASN A 98 8.31 -17.12 -21.73
CA ASN A 98 7.69 -16.53 -22.90
C ASN A 98 8.06 -15.05 -23.03
N GLU A 99 7.91 -14.51 -24.22
CA GLU A 99 8.13 -13.08 -24.45
C GLU A 99 7.10 -12.22 -23.69
N PHE A 100 7.57 -11.23 -22.98
CA PHE A 100 6.73 -10.28 -22.26
C PHE A 100 7.37 -8.89 -22.23
N LYS A 101 6.55 -7.86 -22.17
CA LYS A 101 7.02 -6.46 -22.04
C LYS A 101 7.21 -6.09 -20.59
N SER A 102 8.44 -5.96 -20.14
CA SER A 102 8.77 -5.59 -18.75
C SER A 102 8.24 -4.21 -18.34
N SER A 103 8.03 -3.30 -19.30
CA SER A 103 7.44 -1.97 -19.07
C SER A 103 5.99 -2.03 -18.58
N GLU A 104 5.22 -3.05 -19.00
CA GLU A 104 3.82 -3.23 -18.63
C GLU A 104 3.68 -3.51 -17.14
N PHE A 105 4.55 -4.32 -16.54
CA PHE A 105 4.57 -4.54 -15.10
C PHE A 105 4.60 -3.23 -14.32
N ARG A 106 5.46 -2.30 -14.74
CA ARG A 106 5.60 -1.01 -14.07
C ARG A 106 4.38 -0.13 -14.28
N ARG A 107 3.83 -0.14 -15.49
CA ARG A 107 2.65 0.64 -15.86
C ARG A 107 1.44 0.20 -15.04
N MET A 108 1.11 -1.10 -15.04
CA MET A 108 -0.04 -1.66 -14.34
C MET A 108 0.05 -1.44 -12.83
N ARG A 109 1.22 -1.69 -12.24
CA ARG A 109 1.42 -1.44 -10.81
C ARG A 109 1.20 0.02 -10.42
N LYS A 110 1.64 0.96 -11.25
CA LYS A 110 1.41 2.40 -11.01
C LYS A 110 -0.06 2.77 -11.19
N MET A 111 -0.73 2.18 -12.18
CA MET A 111 -2.16 2.41 -12.41
C MET A 111 -2.98 1.94 -11.20
N ILE A 112 -2.77 0.71 -10.74
CA ILE A 112 -3.41 0.18 -9.52
C ILE A 112 -3.15 1.09 -8.31
N ALA A 113 -1.90 1.56 -8.12
CA ALA A 113 -1.57 2.43 -7.00
C ALA A 113 -2.33 3.76 -7.07
N ARG A 114 -2.49 4.37 -8.26
CA ARG A 114 -3.25 5.61 -8.45
C ARG A 114 -4.74 5.41 -8.18
N MET A 115 -5.32 4.32 -8.67
CA MET A 115 -6.72 3.96 -8.41
C MET A 115 -7.01 3.80 -6.92
N LEU A 116 -6.14 3.07 -6.22
CA LEU A 116 -6.28 2.90 -4.77
C LEU A 116 -6.05 4.21 -4.00
N THR A 117 -5.22 5.12 -4.52
CA THR A 117 -5.04 6.46 -3.95
C THR A 117 -6.31 7.28 -4.07
N VAL A 118 -6.93 7.32 -5.26
CA VAL A 118 -8.20 8.04 -5.47
C VAL A 118 -9.33 7.46 -4.61
N LYS A 119 -9.41 6.13 -4.49
CA LYS A 119 -10.35 5.49 -3.56
C LYS A 119 -10.12 5.98 -2.13
N ARG A 120 -8.87 6.05 -1.69
CA ARG A 120 -8.54 6.53 -0.34
C ARG A 120 -8.81 8.01 -0.15
N GLU A 121 -8.60 8.85 -1.17
CA GLU A 121 -8.97 10.27 -1.16
C GLU A 121 -10.47 10.43 -0.89
N ARG A 122 -11.33 9.64 -1.56
CA ARG A 122 -12.79 9.66 -1.33
C ARG A 122 -13.15 9.26 0.09
N GLU A 123 -12.58 8.16 0.60
CA GLU A 123 -12.80 7.71 1.96
C GLU A 123 -12.39 8.77 3.01
N LEU A 124 -11.34 9.56 2.72
CA LEU A 124 -10.92 10.66 3.60
C LEU A 124 -11.93 11.81 3.59
N VAL A 125 -12.49 12.14 2.44
CA VAL A 125 -13.55 13.16 2.32
C VAL A 125 -14.81 12.71 3.06
N GLU A 126 -15.15 11.42 3.03
CA GLU A 126 -16.25 10.81 3.79
C GLU A 126 -15.96 10.68 5.30
N GLY A 127 -14.75 11.02 5.75
CA GLY A 127 -14.35 10.91 7.15
C GLY A 127 -14.08 9.48 7.63
N ILE A 128 -13.91 8.52 6.72
CA ILE A 128 -13.67 7.12 7.05
C ILE A 128 -12.28 6.93 7.67
N ASN A 129 -12.24 6.42 8.90
CA ASN A 129 -10.97 6.15 9.59
C ASN A 129 -10.22 4.98 8.92
N LYS A 130 -8.89 5.02 8.94
CA LYS A 130 -8.00 3.99 8.36
C LYS A 130 -8.32 2.55 8.84
N ARG A 131 -8.73 2.39 10.10
CA ARG A 131 -9.12 1.07 10.65
C ARG A 131 -10.38 0.55 9.98
N TYR A 132 -11.37 1.42 9.76
CA TYR A 132 -12.62 1.08 9.10
C TYR A 132 -12.42 0.79 7.61
N SER A 133 -11.64 1.62 6.91
CA SER A 133 -11.22 1.39 5.52
C SER A 133 -10.63 -0.01 5.32
N ARG A 134 -9.72 -0.44 6.20
CA ARG A 134 -9.16 -1.80 6.17
C ARG A 134 -10.21 -2.91 6.39
N LYS A 135 -11.24 -2.63 7.18
CA LYS A 135 -12.36 -3.56 7.39
C LYS A 135 -13.18 -3.70 6.11
N LEU A 136 -13.52 -2.60 5.45
CA LEU A 136 -14.23 -2.57 4.17
C LEU A 136 -13.44 -3.30 3.08
N ASP A 137 -12.15 -3.04 2.93
CA ASP A 137 -11.29 -3.75 1.97
C ASP A 137 -11.24 -5.26 2.23
N ARG A 138 -11.25 -5.67 3.49
CA ARG A 138 -11.29 -7.10 3.85
C ARG A 138 -12.63 -7.73 3.51
N GLN A 139 -13.73 -7.02 3.73
CA GLN A 139 -15.07 -7.49 3.36
C GLN A 139 -15.19 -7.62 1.84
N TRP A 140 -14.76 -6.61 1.11
CA TRP A 140 -14.75 -6.64 -0.36
C TRP A 140 -13.92 -7.80 -0.91
N LYS A 141 -12.72 -8.03 -0.39
CA LYS A 141 -11.88 -9.18 -0.79
C LYS A 141 -12.55 -10.53 -0.49
N LYS A 142 -13.33 -10.63 0.57
CA LYS A 142 -14.08 -11.84 0.91
C LYS A 142 -15.31 -12.05 0.03
N SER A 143 -15.89 -10.99 -0.51
CA SER A 143 -17.06 -11.07 -1.41
C SER A 143 -16.70 -11.58 -2.81
N ILE A 144 -15.41 -11.51 -3.20
CA ILE A 144 -14.95 -12.01 -4.50
C ILE A 144 -14.94 -13.54 -4.46
N VAL A 145 -15.84 -14.16 -5.21
CA VAL A 145 -15.95 -15.62 -5.32
C VAL A 145 -15.29 -16.06 -6.63
N VAL A 146 -14.14 -16.75 -6.52
CA VAL A 146 -13.33 -17.17 -7.68
C VAL A 146 -13.99 -18.32 -8.44
N ARG A 147 -14.65 -19.24 -7.72
CA ARG A 147 -15.41 -20.36 -8.29
C ARG A 147 -16.79 -20.39 -7.64
N PRO A 148 -17.76 -19.67 -8.19
CA PRO A 148 -19.10 -19.67 -7.63
C PRO A 148 -19.74 -21.05 -7.79
N PRO A 149 -20.51 -21.51 -6.79
CA PRO A 149 -21.30 -22.72 -6.93
C PRO A 149 -22.34 -22.55 -8.04
N PRO A 150 -22.78 -23.64 -8.70
CA PRO A 150 -23.68 -23.57 -9.84
C PRO A 150 -25.02 -22.88 -9.55
N SER A 151 -25.49 -22.91 -8.31
CA SER A 151 -26.68 -22.15 -7.88
C SER A 151 -26.49 -20.64 -7.98
N LEU A 152 -25.32 -20.12 -7.59
CA LEU A 152 -25.01 -18.68 -7.71
C LEU A 152 -24.81 -18.24 -9.16
N ILE A 153 -24.32 -19.14 -10.03
CA ILE A 153 -24.20 -18.84 -11.46
C ILE A 153 -25.58 -18.63 -12.05
N LYS A 154 -26.52 -19.53 -11.78
CA LYS A 154 -27.92 -19.42 -12.26
C LYS A 154 -28.58 -18.15 -11.79
N LEU A 155 -28.47 -17.81 -10.49
CA LEU A 155 -29.03 -16.56 -9.95
C LEU A 155 -28.48 -15.33 -10.64
N ARG A 156 -27.18 -15.29 -10.92
CA ARG A 156 -26.57 -14.17 -11.65
C ARG A 156 -27.00 -14.08 -13.10
N GLU A 157 -27.23 -15.22 -13.75
CA GLU A 157 -27.76 -15.28 -15.12
C GLU A 157 -29.21 -14.79 -15.14
N GLU A 158 -30.03 -15.16 -14.16
CA GLU A 158 -31.40 -14.69 -13.98
C GLU A 158 -31.43 -13.17 -13.73
N GLU A 159 -30.62 -12.66 -12.79
CA GLU A 159 -30.49 -11.22 -12.53
C GLU A 159 -30.00 -10.44 -13.76
N ALA A 160 -29.04 -10.99 -14.50
CA ALA A 160 -28.56 -10.38 -15.73
C ALA A 160 -29.63 -10.35 -16.84
N ALA A 161 -30.46 -11.39 -16.94
CA ALA A 161 -31.58 -11.45 -17.87
C ALA A 161 -32.66 -10.44 -17.51
N GLU A 162 -32.99 -10.28 -16.22
CA GLU A 162 -33.95 -9.30 -15.73
C GLU A 162 -33.50 -7.85 -15.98
N ASN A 163 -32.21 -7.57 -15.80
CA ASN A 163 -31.63 -6.24 -16.05
C ASN A 163 -31.47 -5.92 -17.54
N ALA A 164 -31.54 -6.90 -18.42
CA ALA A 164 -31.45 -6.73 -19.88
C ALA A 164 -32.82 -6.60 -20.57
N ALA A 165 -33.90 -6.90 -19.87
CA ALA A 165 -35.30 -6.78 -20.34
C ALA A 165 -35.90 -5.42 -19.99
#